data_57ac66674c2d422224661d6542f47d54
#
_entry.id   57ac66674c2d422224661d6542f47d54
#
_cell.length_a   1.000
_cell.length_b   1.000
_cell.length_c   1.000
_cell.angle_alpha   90.00
_cell.angle_beta   90.00
_cell.angle_gamma   90.00
#
_symmetry.space_group_name_H-M   'P 1'
#
loop_
_entity.id
_entity.type
_entity.pdbx_description
1 polymer ?
#
loop_
_entity_poly.entity_id
_entity_poly.type
_entity_poly.pdbx_seq_one_letter_code
_entity_poly.pdbx_strand_id
1 'polypeptide(L)'
;MDKKVALITGITGQDGSYLAEFLLEKGYEVHGTIRRSSVDFRERIAHLEGKPNFHLHYADLGDSMSILGVIGKVKPTEIYNLAAQSHVQVSFDSPEFTADVDAVGVLRVLEAVRQLGLTDQCRIYQASTSELYGKVEEVPQNENTPFHPYSPYAVAKQYGFWIVKEYREAYNMYCCSGILFNHESERRGETFVTRKITLAAARIKQGKQDKLYLGNLGSLRDWGYAKDYVECMWLILQQPEPEDFVIATGVQHSVRDFCYYAFKHVGIELEFVGEGIDEKGIDKATGKVLIEVSPDFYRPTDVVNLWGDPTKAKAKLGWNPNKTSFEELVKIMVNSDLAKVAAEGAAAKVRTNLAEYLEKGIVK
;
A
#
# COMPACT_ATOMS: atom_id res chain seq x y z
N MET A 1 0.03 -20.51 26.68
CA MET A 1 0.55 -19.32 25.98
C MET A 1 -0.55 -18.30 26.01
N ASP A 2 -0.26 -17.10 26.50
CA ASP A 2 -1.23 -16.02 26.49
C ASP A 2 -1.64 -15.71 25.05
N LYS A 3 -2.93 -15.51 24.84
CA LYS A 3 -3.50 -15.25 23.50
C LYS A 3 -2.94 -13.91 22.98
N LYS A 4 -2.27 -13.94 21.85
CA LYS A 4 -1.79 -12.71 21.21
C LYS A 4 -2.96 -11.95 20.57
N VAL A 5 -3.06 -10.66 20.88
CA VAL A 5 -4.12 -9.76 20.42
C VAL A 5 -3.48 -8.66 19.57
N ALA A 6 -3.86 -8.59 18.30
CA ALA A 6 -3.37 -7.58 17.37
C ALA A 6 -4.45 -6.54 17.06
N LEU A 7 -4.07 -5.27 17.07
CA LEU A 7 -4.89 -4.17 16.56
C LEU A 7 -4.26 -3.61 15.29
N ILE A 8 -5.01 -3.63 14.19
CA ILE A 8 -4.58 -3.12 12.88
C ILE A 8 -5.38 -1.86 12.55
N THR A 9 -4.73 -0.70 12.48
CA THR A 9 -5.37 0.48 11.89
C THR A 9 -5.27 0.39 10.36
N GLY A 10 -6.29 0.87 9.65
CA GLY A 10 -6.29 0.76 8.18
C GLY A 10 -6.48 -0.67 7.66
N ILE A 11 -7.20 -1.52 8.39
CA ILE A 11 -7.39 -2.94 8.07
C ILE A 11 -8.03 -3.20 6.69
N THR A 12 -8.78 -2.23 6.16
CA THR A 12 -9.43 -2.32 4.83
C THR A 12 -8.49 -1.97 3.67
N GLY A 13 -7.26 -1.52 3.98
CA GLY A 13 -6.22 -1.27 2.98
C GLY A 13 -5.63 -2.56 2.41
N GLN A 14 -4.72 -2.40 1.44
CA GLN A 14 -3.97 -3.52 0.87
C GLN A 14 -3.26 -4.31 1.97
N ASP A 15 -2.35 -3.66 2.68
CA ASP A 15 -1.50 -4.29 3.69
C ASP A 15 -2.29 -4.78 4.90
N GLY A 16 -3.24 -3.95 5.37
CA GLY A 16 -4.09 -4.31 6.50
C GLY A 16 -4.89 -5.58 6.27
N SER A 17 -5.41 -5.78 5.06
CA SER A 17 -6.18 -6.97 4.70
C SER A 17 -5.31 -8.25 4.64
N TYR A 18 -4.10 -8.17 4.08
CA TYR A 18 -3.16 -9.30 4.07
C TYR A 18 -2.59 -9.59 5.46
N LEU A 19 -2.28 -8.55 6.23
CA LEU A 19 -1.79 -8.72 7.59
C LEU A 19 -2.85 -9.38 8.49
N ALA A 20 -4.12 -9.01 8.32
CA ALA A 20 -5.22 -9.64 9.04
C ALA A 20 -5.32 -11.14 8.75
N GLU A 21 -5.26 -11.55 7.48
CA GLU A 21 -5.21 -12.96 7.07
C GLU A 21 -4.02 -13.68 7.71
N PHE A 22 -2.82 -13.11 7.56
CA PHE A 22 -1.58 -13.67 8.07
C PHE A 22 -1.59 -13.87 9.61
N LEU A 23 -2.09 -12.88 10.36
CA LEU A 23 -2.17 -12.98 11.82
C LEU A 23 -3.25 -13.96 12.28
N LEU A 24 -4.39 -14.04 11.58
CA LEU A 24 -5.42 -15.06 11.85
C LEU A 24 -4.88 -16.48 11.65
N GLU A 25 -4.10 -16.71 10.58
CA GLU A 25 -3.44 -18.01 10.32
C GLU A 25 -2.42 -18.35 11.42
N LYS A 26 -1.80 -17.36 12.04
CA LYS A 26 -0.91 -17.53 13.21
C LYS A 26 -1.64 -17.67 14.54
N GLY A 27 -2.98 -17.69 14.54
CA GLY A 27 -3.79 -17.88 15.74
C GLY A 27 -3.99 -16.64 16.62
N TYR A 28 -3.73 -15.44 16.09
CA TYR A 28 -4.03 -14.20 16.80
C TYR A 28 -5.54 -13.94 16.91
N GLU A 29 -5.93 -13.21 17.94
CA GLU A 29 -7.16 -12.43 17.92
C GLU A 29 -6.88 -11.12 17.20
N VAL A 30 -7.58 -10.87 16.09
CA VAL A 30 -7.34 -9.72 15.22
C VAL A 30 -8.48 -8.72 15.35
N HIS A 31 -8.12 -7.51 15.76
CA HIS A 31 -9.00 -6.36 15.80
C HIS A 31 -8.57 -5.36 14.72
N GLY A 32 -9.51 -4.82 13.98
CA GLY A 32 -9.24 -3.82 12.95
C GLY A 32 -10.01 -2.54 13.19
N THR A 33 -9.40 -1.39 12.88
CA THR A 33 -10.13 -0.13 12.85
C THR A 33 -10.59 0.20 11.44
N ILE A 34 -11.82 0.67 11.32
CA ILE A 34 -12.44 1.19 10.11
C ILE A 34 -13.00 2.58 10.37
N ARG A 35 -12.89 3.47 9.39
CA ARG A 35 -13.54 4.79 9.47
C ARG A 35 -15.04 4.65 9.23
N ARG A 36 -15.82 5.53 9.86
CA ARG A 36 -17.25 5.60 9.55
C ARG A 36 -17.45 6.18 8.15
N SER A 37 -18.21 5.49 7.33
CA SER A 37 -18.56 5.89 5.96
C SER A 37 -19.98 5.47 5.64
N SER A 38 -20.63 6.18 4.74
CA SER A 38 -21.92 5.78 4.14
C SER A 38 -21.74 4.77 2.99
N VAL A 39 -20.52 4.56 2.52
CA VAL A 39 -20.18 3.59 1.47
C VAL A 39 -19.42 2.44 2.10
N ASP A 40 -19.77 1.21 1.73
CA ASP A 40 -19.02 0.03 2.16
C ASP A 40 -17.69 -0.07 1.38
N PHE A 41 -16.59 -0.13 2.12
CA PHE A 41 -15.23 -0.27 1.60
C PHE A 41 -14.50 -1.48 2.19
N ARG A 42 -15.26 -2.48 2.70
CA ARG A 42 -14.74 -3.70 3.36
C ARG A 42 -14.47 -4.85 2.40
N GLU A 43 -14.59 -4.64 1.09
CA GLU A 43 -14.44 -5.69 0.06
C GLU A 43 -13.20 -6.57 0.30
N ARG A 44 -12.05 -5.96 0.66
CA ARG A 44 -10.79 -6.70 0.88
C ARG A 44 -10.77 -7.59 2.11
N ILE A 45 -11.68 -7.37 3.05
CA ILE A 45 -11.78 -8.12 4.32
C ILE A 45 -13.13 -8.83 4.50
N ALA A 46 -14.05 -8.72 3.55
CA ALA A 46 -15.40 -9.30 3.65
C ALA A 46 -15.39 -10.81 3.94
N HIS A 47 -14.43 -11.54 3.38
CA HIS A 47 -14.25 -12.98 3.60
C HIS A 47 -13.75 -13.35 5.02
N LEU A 48 -13.35 -12.36 5.82
CA LEU A 48 -12.93 -12.54 7.22
C LEU A 48 -14.09 -12.30 8.19
N GLU A 49 -15.15 -11.62 7.76
CA GLU A 49 -16.32 -11.34 8.60
C GLU A 49 -16.97 -12.64 9.06
N GLY A 50 -17.39 -12.66 10.33
CA GLY A 50 -18.00 -13.84 10.96
C GLY A 50 -16.99 -14.85 11.55
N LYS A 51 -15.69 -14.70 11.33
CA LYS A 51 -14.69 -15.51 12.04
C LYS A 51 -14.65 -15.13 13.54
N PRO A 52 -14.59 -16.08 14.46
CA PRO A 52 -14.72 -15.82 15.91
C PRO A 52 -13.59 -14.99 16.50
N ASN A 53 -12.45 -14.93 15.84
CA ASN A 53 -11.25 -14.21 16.25
C ASN A 53 -10.95 -12.98 15.37
N PHE A 54 -11.96 -12.45 14.65
CA PHE A 54 -11.87 -11.26 13.81
C PHE A 54 -12.93 -10.24 14.22
N HIS A 55 -12.49 -9.02 14.58
CA HIS A 55 -13.35 -7.97 15.13
C HIS A 55 -13.07 -6.62 14.47
N LEU A 56 -14.13 -5.87 14.18
CA LEU A 56 -14.01 -4.52 13.62
C LEU A 56 -14.52 -3.46 14.61
N HIS A 57 -13.84 -2.32 14.65
CA HIS A 57 -14.14 -1.17 15.48
C HIS A 57 -14.14 0.11 14.65
N TYR A 58 -15.04 1.03 14.96
CA TYR A 58 -14.99 2.37 14.37
C TYR A 58 -13.96 3.22 15.10
N ALA A 59 -12.96 3.71 14.38
CA ALA A 59 -12.00 4.70 14.86
C ALA A 59 -11.35 5.45 13.68
N ASP A 60 -10.91 6.66 13.91
CA ASP A 60 -10.22 7.52 12.96
C ASP A 60 -8.94 8.08 13.58
N LEU A 61 -7.82 8.10 12.85
CA LEU A 61 -6.57 8.70 13.34
C LEU A 61 -6.68 10.21 13.57
N GLY A 62 -7.66 10.88 12.97
CA GLY A 62 -8.01 12.27 13.25
C GLY A 62 -8.76 12.48 14.56
N ASP A 63 -9.21 11.40 15.26
CA ASP A 63 -9.99 11.46 16.48
C ASP A 63 -9.31 10.72 17.64
N SER A 64 -8.68 11.47 18.54
CA SER A 64 -7.95 10.95 19.70
C SER A 64 -8.83 10.08 20.61
N MET A 65 -10.11 10.45 20.81
CA MET A 65 -10.99 9.73 21.72
C MET A 65 -11.41 8.37 21.16
N SER A 66 -11.64 8.27 19.85
CA SER A 66 -11.94 6.99 19.21
C SER A 66 -10.76 6.02 19.28
N ILE A 67 -9.54 6.51 19.06
CA ILE A 67 -8.30 5.72 19.18
C ILE A 67 -8.10 5.25 20.62
N LEU A 68 -8.18 6.17 21.60
CA LEU A 68 -8.06 5.86 23.03
C LEU A 68 -9.09 4.81 23.45
N GLY A 69 -10.35 4.99 23.03
CA GLY A 69 -11.45 4.08 23.36
C GLY A 69 -11.26 2.67 22.82
N VAL A 70 -10.82 2.55 21.56
CA VAL A 70 -10.57 1.23 20.94
C VAL A 70 -9.37 0.55 21.60
N ILE A 71 -8.24 1.23 21.79
CA ILE A 71 -7.04 0.65 22.42
C ILE A 71 -7.36 0.23 23.87
N GLY A 72 -8.10 1.08 24.63
CA GLY A 72 -8.51 0.76 26.00
C GLY A 72 -9.46 -0.43 26.11
N LYS A 73 -10.35 -0.61 25.14
CA LYS A 73 -11.26 -1.77 25.05
C LYS A 73 -10.55 -3.05 24.66
N VAL A 74 -9.68 -3.00 23.64
CA VAL A 74 -9.00 -4.16 23.06
C VAL A 74 -7.81 -4.61 23.90
N LYS A 75 -7.05 -3.67 24.49
CA LYS A 75 -5.80 -3.90 25.21
C LYS A 75 -4.85 -4.79 24.40
N PRO A 76 -4.46 -4.36 23.19
CA PRO A 76 -3.68 -5.19 22.26
C PRO A 76 -2.27 -5.46 22.80
N THR A 77 -1.73 -6.63 22.47
CA THR A 77 -0.32 -6.96 22.67
C THR A 77 0.57 -6.46 21.54
N GLU A 78 -0.03 -6.28 20.36
CA GLU A 78 0.64 -5.74 19.17
C GLU A 78 -0.30 -4.75 18.46
N ILE A 79 0.24 -3.58 18.08
CA ILE A 79 -0.45 -2.61 17.21
C ILE A 79 0.31 -2.48 15.91
N TYR A 80 -0.39 -2.61 14.79
CA TYR A 80 0.11 -2.32 13.45
C TYR A 80 -0.59 -1.07 12.93
N ASN A 81 0.11 0.07 13.00
CA ASN A 81 -0.44 1.34 12.55
C ASN A 81 -0.18 1.54 11.06
N LEU A 82 -1.14 1.10 10.24
CA LEU A 82 -1.07 1.13 8.77
C LEU A 82 -2.01 2.19 8.16
N ALA A 83 -2.91 2.77 8.95
CA ALA A 83 -3.81 3.81 8.48
C ALA A 83 -3.05 5.08 8.10
N ALA A 84 -3.35 5.62 6.93
CA ALA A 84 -2.73 6.84 6.42
C ALA A 84 -3.57 7.45 5.27
N GLN A 85 -3.35 8.73 4.98
CA GLN A 85 -3.60 9.30 3.67
C GLN A 85 -2.37 8.99 2.80
N SER A 86 -2.36 7.88 2.05
CA SER A 86 -1.16 7.33 1.40
C SER A 86 -0.95 7.78 -0.05
N HIS A 87 -1.82 8.63 -0.60
CA HIS A 87 -1.71 9.08 -1.97
C HIS A 87 -0.89 10.38 -2.04
N VAL A 88 0.35 10.29 -2.52
CA VAL A 88 1.30 11.42 -2.54
C VAL A 88 0.73 12.65 -3.26
N GLN A 89 0.09 12.48 -4.44
CA GLN A 89 -0.50 13.61 -5.17
C GLN A 89 -1.57 14.33 -4.34
N VAL A 90 -2.45 13.60 -3.67
CA VAL A 90 -3.51 14.17 -2.81
C VAL A 90 -2.93 15.01 -1.66
N SER A 91 -1.70 14.74 -1.21
CA SER A 91 -1.07 15.52 -0.17
C SER A 91 -0.76 16.97 -0.57
N PHE A 92 -0.59 17.24 -1.87
CA PHE A 92 -0.44 18.60 -2.38
C PHE A 92 -1.77 19.37 -2.38
N ASP A 93 -2.90 18.65 -2.58
CA ASP A 93 -4.23 19.25 -2.59
C ASP A 93 -4.82 19.37 -1.17
N SER A 94 -4.40 18.49 -0.25
CA SER A 94 -4.90 18.41 1.12
C SER A 94 -3.77 18.21 2.14
N PRO A 95 -2.82 19.19 2.25
CA PRO A 95 -1.63 19.03 3.07
C PRO A 95 -1.94 19.02 4.58
N GLU A 96 -2.89 19.82 5.04
CA GLU A 96 -3.30 19.87 6.45
C GLU A 96 -3.94 18.57 6.90
N PHE A 97 -4.88 18.03 6.13
CA PHE A 97 -5.48 16.72 6.40
C PHE A 97 -4.43 15.60 6.43
N THR A 98 -3.48 15.63 5.48
CA THR A 98 -2.37 14.68 5.42
C THR A 98 -1.50 14.78 6.68
N ALA A 99 -1.17 15.99 7.14
CA ALA A 99 -0.40 16.20 8.36
C ALA A 99 -1.16 15.72 9.61
N ASP A 100 -2.45 15.99 9.71
CA ASP A 100 -3.26 15.57 10.85
C ASP A 100 -3.35 14.03 10.97
N VAL A 101 -3.56 13.34 9.86
CA VAL A 101 -3.69 11.87 9.85
C VAL A 101 -2.33 11.18 9.95
N ASP A 102 -1.36 11.58 9.12
CA ASP A 102 -0.11 10.83 8.91
C ASP A 102 1.00 11.22 9.90
N ALA A 103 0.91 12.40 10.51
CA ALA A 103 1.84 12.85 11.55
C ALA A 103 1.18 12.79 12.92
N VAL A 104 0.19 13.64 13.19
CA VAL A 104 -0.45 13.73 14.51
C VAL A 104 -1.22 12.45 14.86
N GLY A 105 -1.77 11.76 13.86
CA GLY A 105 -2.43 10.45 14.07
C GLY A 105 -1.50 9.40 14.65
N VAL A 106 -0.21 9.39 14.28
CA VAL A 106 0.80 8.50 14.88
C VAL A 106 1.00 8.84 16.35
N LEU A 107 1.15 10.12 16.67
CA LEU A 107 1.25 10.60 18.07
C LEU A 107 0.03 10.18 18.90
N ARG A 108 -1.18 10.26 18.34
CA ARG A 108 -2.42 9.84 19.04
C ARG A 108 -2.39 8.36 19.42
N VAL A 109 -1.88 7.48 18.57
CA VAL A 109 -1.72 6.05 18.88
C VAL A 109 -0.71 5.84 20.00
N LEU A 110 0.47 6.46 19.92
CA LEU A 110 1.51 6.36 20.94
C LEU A 110 1.03 6.87 22.31
N GLU A 111 0.39 8.06 22.33
CA GLU A 111 -0.17 8.64 23.55
C GLU A 111 -1.30 7.79 24.14
N ALA A 112 -2.16 7.20 23.31
CA ALA A 112 -3.20 6.32 23.81
C ALA A 112 -2.62 5.10 24.56
N VAL A 113 -1.58 4.47 24.00
CA VAL A 113 -0.89 3.36 24.65
C VAL A 113 -0.24 3.80 25.97
N ARG A 114 0.43 4.95 25.97
CA ARG A 114 1.09 5.53 27.15
C ARG A 114 0.07 5.90 28.24
N GLN A 115 -1.00 6.62 27.91
CA GLN A 115 -2.02 7.06 28.85
C GLN A 115 -2.82 5.90 29.46
N LEU A 116 -2.96 4.80 28.74
CA LEU A 116 -3.64 3.60 29.23
C LEU A 116 -2.73 2.68 30.05
N GLY A 117 -1.44 3.03 30.24
CA GLY A 117 -0.47 2.23 30.99
C GLY A 117 -0.13 0.90 30.31
N LEU A 118 -0.19 0.84 28.98
CA LEU A 118 0.08 -0.37 28.19
C LEU A 118 1.53 -0.43 27.65
N THR A 119 2.39 0.47 28.08
CA THR A 119 3.76 0.66 27.57
C THR A 119 4.58 -0.63 27.59
N ASP A 120 4.50 -1.39 28.67
CA ASP A 120 5.29 -2.61 28.86
C ASP A 120 4.65 -3.86 28.21
N GLN A 121 3.40 -3.75 27.75
CA GLN A 121 2.62 -4.88 27.26
C GLN A 121 2.39 -4.85 25.75
N CYS A 122 2.47 -3.67 25.13
CA CYS A 122 2.08 -3.45 23.75
C CYS A 122 3.29 -3.09 22.89
N ARG A 123 3.52 -3.88 21.84
CA ARG A 123 4.51 -3.59 20.80
C ARG A 123 3.84 -2.87 19.64
N ILE A 124 4.47 -1.83 19.11
CA ILE A 124 3.88 -0.97 18.08
C ILE A 124 4.75 -1.00 16.82
N TYR A 125 4.15 -1.38 15.70
CA TYR A 125 4.71 -1.21 14.37
C TYR A 125 4.09 0.02 13.71
N GLN A 126 4.92 0.93 13.23
CA GLN A 126 4.54 2.10 12.44
C GLN A 126 4.93 1.88 10.98
N ALA A 127 3.97 1.91 10.08
CA ALA A 127 4.24 1.96 8.65
C ALA A 127 4.84 3.33 8.30
N SER A 128 6.12 3.33 7.96
CA SER A 128 6.83 4.47 7.40
C SER A 128 6.92 4.31 5.87
N THR A 129 7.82 5.02 5.19
CA THR A 129 7.84 5.06 3.73
C THR A 129 9.22 5.41 3.18
N SER A 130 9.59 4.87 2.03
CA SER A 130 10.77 5.28 1.26
C SER A 130 10.71 6.73 0.78
N GLU A 131 9.53 7.35 0.74
CA GLU A 131 9.36 8.77 0.40
C GLU A 131 10.08 9.71 1.39
N LEU A 132 10.47 9.22 2.59
CA LEU A 132 11.33 9.98 3.52
C LEU A 132 12.64 10.38 2.88
N TYR A 133 13.22 9.52 2.04
CA TYR A 133 14.48 9.80 1.35
C TYR A 133 14.34 10.89 0.28
N GLY A 134 13.19 11.01 -0.35
CA GLY A 134 12.76 12.09 -1.23
C GLY A 134 13.78 12.46 -2.29
N LYS A 135 14.43 13.63 -2.16
CA LYS A 135 15.58 14.00 -2.98
C LYS A 135 16.80 13.25 -2.48
N VAL A 136 16.95 12.01 -2.96
CA VAL A 136 17.93 11.03 -2.45
C VAL A 136 19.35 11.56 -2.51
N GLU A 137 20.10 11.36 -1.42
CA GLU A 137 21.50 11.79 -1.29
C GLU A 137 22.48 10.64 -1.57
N GLU A 138 22.03 9.38 -1.40
CA GLU A 138 22.83 8.18 -1.67
C GLU A 138 21.95 7.02 -2.16
N VAL A 139 22.55 6.07 -2.86
CA VAL A 139 21.91 4.86 -3.38
C VAL A 139 22.80 3.64 -3.17
N PRO A 140 22.27 2.47 -2.77
CA PRO A 140 20.90 2.27 -2.29
C PRO A 140 20.67 2.92 -0.92
N GLN A 141 19.39 3.21 -0.60
CA GLN A 141 19.02 3.80 0.69
C GLN A 141 18.92 2.73 1.77
N ASN A 142 19.45 3.03 2.96
CA ASN A 142 19.38 2.19 4.15
C ASN A 142 18.88 2.99 5.37
N GLU A 143 18.88 2.38 6.56
CA GLU A 143 18.38 2.99 7.79
C GLU A 143 19.18 4.21 8.27
N ASN A 144 20.40 4.42 7.76
CA ASN A 144 21.29 5.54 8.10
C ASN A 144 21.29 6.65 7.04
N THR A 145 20.72 6.39 5.87
CA THR A 145 20.62 7.39 4.78
C THR A 145 19.84 8.60 5.24
N PRO A 146 20.36 9.83 5.08
CA PRO A 146 19.65 11.04 5.47
C PRO A 146 18.30 11.19 4.75
N PHE A 147 17.30 11.66 5.48
CA PHE A 147 15.99 11.97 4.92
C PHE A 147 15.95 13.36 4.32
N HIS A 148 15.39 13.47 3.13
CA HIS A 148 15.13 14.74 2.45
C HIS A 148 13.74 14.70 1.82
N PRO A 149 12.65 14.75 2.65
CA PRO A 149 11.29 14.59 2.15
C PRO A 149 10.95 15.60 1.06
N TYR A 150 10.21 15.12 0.05
CA TYR A 150 9.98 15.89 -1.18
C TYR A 150 8.49 15.98 -1.55
N SER A 151 7.62 15.88 -0.54
CA SER A 151 6.18 16.07 -0.64
C SER A 151 5.57 16.34 0.75
N PRO A 152 4.37 16.96 0.85
CA PRO A 152 3.68 17.11 2.14
C PRO A 152 3.43 15.76 2.83
N TYR A 153 3.13 14.71 2.07
CA TYR A 153 3.03 13.34 2.57
C TYR A 153 4.34 12.89 3.24
N ALA A 154 5.47 13.03 2.54
CA ALA A 154 6.76 12.61 3.07
C ALA A 154 7.14 13.37 4.34
N VAL A 155 6.86 14.68 4.42
CA VAL A 155 7.08 15.51 5.63
C VAL A 155 6.23 14.99 6.80
N ALA A 156 4.95 14.68 6.58
CA ALA A 156 4.07 14.14 7.60
C ALA A 156 4.56 12.78 8.10
N LYS A 157 4.96 11.89 7.19
CA LYS A 157 5.51 10.57 7.51
C LYS A 157 6.87 10.66 8.21
N GLN A 158 7.67 11.69 7.92
CA GLN A 158 8.93 11.94 8.65
C GLN A 158 8.66 12.32 10.10
N TYR A 159 7.67 13.16 10.38
CA TYR A 159 7.25 13.40 11.77
C TYR A 159 6.88 12.08 12.45
N GLY A 160 6.05 11.25 11.80
CA GLY A 160 5.65 9.94 12.33
C GLY A 160 6.84 9.04 12.65
N PHE A 161 7.86 9.00 11.79
CA PHE A 161 9.10 8.25 12.02
C PHE A 161 9.85 8.74 13.27
N TRP A 162 10.07 10.05 13.37
CA TRP A 162 10.83 10.62 14.48
C TRP A 162 10.09 10.57 15.80
N ILE A 163 8.77 10.74 15.83
CA ILE A 163 8.01 10.66 17.08
C ILE A 163 7.98 9.22 17.62
N VAL A 164 7.97 8.19 16.75
CA VAL A 164 8.13 6.80 17.16
C VAL A 164 9.48 6.58 17.84
N LYS A 165 10.56 7.09 17.22
CA LYS A 165 11.89 7.00 17.79
C LYS A 165 12.00 7.72 19.13
N GLU A 166 11.45 8.94 19.25
CA GLU A 166 11.41 9.71 20.49
C GLU A 166 10.68 8.96 21.61
N TYR A 167 9.52 8.34 21.31
CA TYR A 167 8.77 7.59 22.32
C TYR A 167 9.47 6.30 22.77
N ARG A 168 10.21 5.67 21.87
CA ARG A 168 11.10 4.54 22.20
C ARG A 168 12.18 4.96 23.19
N GLU A 169 12.86 6.07 22.94
CA GLU A 169 13.97 6.56 23.75
C GLU A 169 13.51 7.22 25.07
N ALA A 170 12.45 8.05 25.02
CA ALA A 170 11.99 8.80 26.18
C ALA A 170 11.16 7.98 27.16
N TYR A 171 10.35 7.04 26.66
CA TYR A 171 9.39 6.29 27.49
C TYR A 171 9.64 4.78 27.51
N ASN A 172 10.75 4.32 26.92
CA ASN A 172 11.09 2.90 26.81
C ASN A 172 9.98 2.05 26.17
N MET A 173 9.20 2.64 25.25
CA MET A 173 8.15 1.93 24.53
C MET A 173 8.73 1.02 23.47
N TYR A 174 8.21 -0.21 23.35
CA TYR A 174 8.57 -1.06 22.24
C TYR A 174 7.82 -0.59 20.97
N CYS A 175 8.43 0.32 20.23
CA CYS A 175 7.87 0.83 18.98
C CYS A 175 8.94 0.90 17.88
N CYS A 176 8.57 0.47 16.67
CA CYS A 176 9.46 0.31 15.52
C CYS A 176 8.82 0.92 14.27
N SER A 177 9.66 1.47 13.39
CA SER A 177 9.22 1.90 12.06
C SER A 177 9.75 0.95 10.98
N GLY A 178 8.87 0.51 10.07
CA GLY A 178 9.26 -0.11 8.81
C GLY A 178 9.31 0.95 7.71
N ILE A 179 10.50 1.21 7.15
CA ILE A 179 10.67 2.12 6.01
C ILE A 179 10.33 1.34 4.74
N LEU A 180 9.05 1.39 4.39
CA LEU A 180 8.50 0.59 3.30
C LEU A 180 8.84 1.20 1.94
N PHE A 181 9.49 0.41 1.10
CA PHE A 181 9.57 0.69 -0.33
C PHE A 181 8.27 0.28 -1.02
N ASN A 182 8.11 0.60 -2.30
CA ASN A 182 6.86 0.34 -3.00
C ASN A 182 6.53 -1.17 -2.96
N HIS A 183 5.31 -1.49 -2.58
CA HIS A 183 4.84 -2.86 -2.54
C HIS A 183 3.40 -2.92 -3.05
N GLU A 184 3.19 -3.86 -3.92
CA GLU A 184 2.02 -3.90 -4.78
C GLU A 184 1.30 -5.25 -4.65
N SER A 185 0.08 -5.29 -5.12
CA SER A 185 -0.69 -6.53 -5.21
C SER A 185 -1.95 -6.32 -6.04
N GLU A 186 -2.68 -7.39 -6.25
CA GLU A 186 -4.04 -7.37 -6.80
C GLU A 186 -5.04 -6.56 -5.94
N ARG A 187 -4.67 -6.21 -4.70
CA ARG A 187 -5.45 -5.35 -3.78
C ARG A 187 -5.00 -3.89 -3.77
N ARG A 188 -4.02 -3.51 -4.60
CA ARG A 188 -3.57 -2.11 -4.69
C ARG A 188 -4.72 -1.20 -5.11
N GLY A 189 -4.76 0.02 -4.58
CA GLY A 189 -5.74 1.04 -5.01
C GLY A 189 -5.60 1.36 -6.50
N GLU A 190 -6.71 1.52 -7.21
CA GLU A 190 -6.74 1.67 -8.68
C GLU A 190 -6.13 3.00 -9.18
N THR A 191 -5.99 3.98 -8.30
CA THR A 191 -5.36 5.28 -8.61
C THR A 191 -3.84 5.26 -8.59
N PHE A 192 -3.22 4.19 -8.06
CA PHE A 192 -1.77 4.03 -8.06
C PHE A 192 -1.25 3.55 -9.41
N VAL A 193 -0.06 4.01 -9.77
CA VAL A 193 0.51 3.81 -11.12
C VAL A 193 0.53 2.35 -11.56
N THR A 194 0.97 1.44 -10.70
CA THR A 194 1.06 0.01 -11.00
C THR A 194 -0.30 -0.60 -11.31
N ARG A 195 -1.31 -0.34 -10.45
CA ARG A 195 -2.66 -0.84 -10.68
C ARG A 195 -3.34 -0.17 -11.90
N LYS A 196 -3.05 1.09 -12.13
CA LYS A 196 -3.47 1.82 -13.33
C LYS A 196 -2.96 1.13 -14.61
N ILE A 197 -1.71 0.68 -14.58
CA ILE A 197 -1.10 -0.06 -15.71
C ILE A 197 -1.77 -1.41 -15.91
N THR A 198 -1.94 -2.22 -14.86
CA THR A 198 -2.50 -3.57 -14.98
C THR A 198 -3.97 -3.57 -15.40
N LEU A 199 -4.77 -2.64 -14.86
CA LEU A 199 -6.15 -2.42 -15.30
C LEU A 199 -6.24 -1.96 -16.76
N ALA A 200 -5.37 -1.03 -17.18
CA ALA A 200 -5.34 -0.58 -18.56
C ALA A 200 -4.95 -1.70 -19.52
N ALA A 201 -3.94 -2.49 -19.20
CA ALA A 201 -3.55 -3.65 -20.00
C ALA A 201 -4.72 -4.65 -20.15
N ALA A 202 -5.44 -4.95 -19.07
CA ALA A 202 -6.62 -5.81 -19.08
C ALA A 202 -7.77 -5.22 -19.92
N ARG A 203 -8.07 -3.91 -19.79
CA ARG A 203 -9.12 -3.22 -20.53
C ARG A 203 -8.80 -3.08 -22.01
N ILE A 204 -7.56 -2.75 -22.36
CA ILE A 204 -7.08 -2.65 -23.76
C ILE A 204 -7.18 -4.03 -24.41
N LYS A 205 -6.73 -5.09 -23.73
CA LYS A 205 -6.86 -6.47 -24.24
C LYS A 205 -8.30 -6.87 -24.53
N GLN A 206 -9.24 -6.38 -23.74
CA GLN A 206 -10.68 -6.67 -23.91
C GLN A 206 -11.42 -5.64 -24.79
N GLY A 207 -10.71 -4.70 -25.40
CA GLY A 207 -11.27 -3.67 -26.28
C GLY A 207 -12.15 -2.63 -25.56
N LYS A 208 -11.93 -2.42 -24.24
CA LYS A 208 -12.70 -1.49 -23.40
C LYS A 208 -11.98 -0.17 -23.14
N GLN A 209 -10.74 -0.07 -23.56
CA GLN A 209 -9.90 1.14 -23.44
C GLN A 209 -8.95 1.21 -24.62
N ASP A 210 -8.71 2.40 -25.13
CA ASP A 210 -7.84 2.61 -26.30
C ASP A 210 -6.40 2.90 -25.93
N LYS A 211 -6.16 3.71 -24.88
CA LYS A 211 -4.84 4.17 -24.46
C LYS A 211 -4.73 4.30 -22.96
N LEU A 212 -3.49 4.20 -22.49
CA LEU A 212 -3.08 4.50 -21.11
C LEU A 212 -2.24 5.78 -21.11
N TYR A 213 -2.57 6.71 -20.23
CA TYR A 213 -1.80 7.93 -20.00
C TYR A 213 -1.07 7.85 -18.66
N LEU A 214 0.25 8.11 -18.69
CA LEU A 214 1.14 8.05 -17.53
C LEU A 214 2.01 9.31 -17.46
N GLY A 215 2.71 9.49 -16.34
CA GLY A 215 3.78 10.47 -16.20
C GLY A 215 5.12 9.90 -16.68
N ASN A 216 6.21 10.21 -15.95
CA ASN A 216 7.56 9.83 -16.30
C ASN A 216 7.74 8.28 -16.30
N LEU A 217 7.93 7.68 -17.48
CA LEU A 217 8.15 6.23 -17.64
C LEU A 217 9.54 5.79 -17.17
N GLY A 218 10.50 6.71 -17.07
CA GLY A 218 11.86 6.45 -16.62
C GLY A 218 12.03 6.43 -15.10
N SER A 219 11.01 6.78 -14.31
CA SER A 219 11.09 6.76 -12.84
C SER A 219 11.38 5.35 -12.33
N LEU A 220 12.41 5.23 -11.47
CA LEU A 220 12.88 3.97 -10.91
C LEU A 220 12.29 3.73 -9.53
N ARG A 221 11.79 2.52 -9.29
CA ARG A 221 11.21 2.10 -8.01
C ARG A 221 11.65 0.69 -7.68
N ASP A 222 11.78 0.43 -6.40
CA ASP A 222 11.91 -0.92 -5.85
C ASP A 222 10.49 -1.40 -5.52
N TRP A 223 10.00 -2.40 -6.24
CA TRP A 223 8.65 -2.96 -6.09
C TRP A 223 8.68 -4.39 -5.57
N GLY A 224 8.03 -4.62 -4.42
CA GLY A 224 7.83 -5.94 -3.87
C GLY A 224 6.35 -6.35 -3.82
N TYR A 225 6.10 -7.58 -3.37
CA TYR A 225 4.75 -8.10 -3.17
C TYR A 225 4.26 -7.83 -1.75
N ALA A 226 3.08 -7.26 -1.60
CA ALA A 226 2.53 -6.85 -0.31
C ALA A 226 2.43 -8.00 0.72
N LYS A 227 2.16 -9.23 0.27
CA LYS A 227 2.14 -10.40 1.17
C LYS A 227 3.51 -10.71 1.77
N ASP A 228 4.59 -10.50 1.02
CA ASP A 228 5.95 -10.71 1.53
C ASP A 228 6.31 -9.62 2.55
N TYR A 229 5.79 -8.40 2.35
CA TYR A 229 6.02 -7.25 3.22
C TYR A 229 5.30 -7.36 4.57
N VAL A 230 4.06 -7.84 4.61
CA VAL A 230 3.34 -8.00 5.89
C VAL A 230 3.98 -9.03 6.80
N GLU A 231 4.65 -10.05 6.24
CA GLU A 231 5.48 -10.96 7.03
C GLU A 231 6.64 -10.23 7.72
N CYS A 232 7.31 -9.31 7.00
CA CYS A 232 8.38 -8.50 7.56
C CYS A 232 7.87 -7.60 8.70
N MET A 233 6.70 -6.98 8.54
CA MET A 233 6.07 -6.17 9.58
C MET A 233 5.89 -6.99 10.88
N TRP A 234 5.43 -8.23 10.75
CA TRP A 234 5.28 -9.13 11.89
C TRP A 234 6.65 -9.52 12.49
N LEU A 235 7.62 -9.90 11.67
CA LEU A 235 8.96 -10.28 12.13
C LEU A 235 9.65 -9.17 12.93
N ILE A 236 9.47 -7.91 12.57
CA ILE A 236 9.99 -6.74 13.28
C ILE A 236 9.48 -6.72 14.73
N LEU A 237 8.20 -6.97 14.95
CA LEU A 237 7.63 -6.99 16.30
C LEU A 237 7.95 -8.26 17.10
N GLN A 238 8.56 -9.29 16.49
CA GLN A 238 8.98 -10.50 17.22
C GLN A 238 10.43 -10.39 17.76
N GLN A 239 11.16 -9.33 17.43
CA GLN A 239 12.53 -9.14 17.88
C GLN A 239 12.59 -8.82 19.39
N PRO A 240 13.70 -9.16 20.08
CA PRO A 240 13.87 -8.83 21.51
C PRO A 240 13.95 -7.32 21.74
N GLU A 241 14.58 -6.59 20.84
CA GLU A 241 14.80 -5.13 20.95
C GLU A 241 14.09 -4.39 19.79
N PRO A 242 13.55 -3.19 20.07
CA PRO A 242 12.88 -2.39 19.04
C PRO A 242 13.90 -1.70 18.13
N GLU A 243 13.82 -1.98 16.83
CA GLU A 243 14.65 -1.32 15.80
C GLU A 243 13.82 -0.95 14.58
N ASP A 244 14.32 0.03 13.81
CA ASP A 244 13.72 0.41 12.52
C ASP A 244 14.41 -0.36 11.38
N PHE A 245 13.65 -0.68 10.33
CA PHE A 245 14.11 -1.51 9.22
C PHE A 245 13.68 -0.95 7.87
N VAL A 246 14.60 -0.95 6.90
CA VAL A 246 14.26 -0.80 5.49
C VAL A 246 13.61 -2.10 4.99
N ILE A 247 12.43 -1.97 4.41
CA ILE A 247 11.69 -3.09 3.83
C ILE A 247 11.62 -2.86 2.32
N ALA A 248 12.49 -3.55 1.57
CA ALA A 248 12.71 -3.40 0.14
C ALA A 248 13.10 -4.73 -0.49
N THR A 249 13.00 -4.84 -1.82
CA THR A 249 13.50 -6.03 -2.53
C THR A 249 15.00 -5.96 -2.81
N GLY A 250 15.56 -4.76 -2.88
CA GLY A 250 16.93 -4.52 -3.31
C GLY A 250 17.10 -4.50 -4.84
N VAL A 251 16.00 -4.52 -5.60
CA VAL A 251 16.00 -4.51 -7.06
C VAL A 251 15.11 -3.39 -7.58
N GLN A 252 15.65 -2.60 -8.50
CA GLN A 252 14.92 -1.51 -9.15
C GLN A 252 14.38 -1.91 -10.50
N HIS A 253 13.22 -1.35 -10.82
CA HIS A 253 12.60 -1.39 -12.14
C HIS A 253 12.05 -0.01 -12.50
N SER A 254 11.99 0.29 -13.80
CA SER A 254 11.33 1.50 -14.29
C SER A 254 9.81 1.30 -14.44
N VAL A 255 9.07 2.41 -14.49
CA VAL A 255 7.65 2.36 -14.86
C VAL A 255 7.47 1.74 -16.25
N ARG A 256 8.43 1.99 -17.17
CA ARG A 256 8.50 1.38 -18.50
C ARG A 256 8.58 -0.15 -18.42
N ASP A 257 9.44 -0.69 -17.54
CA ASP A 257 9.54 -2.15 -17.35
C ASP A 257 8.22 -2.74 -16.85
N PHE A 258 7.55 -2.04 -15.92
CA PHE A 258 6.24 -2.47 -15.42
C PHE A 258 5.20 -2.52 -16.55
N CYS A 259 5.16 -1.51 -17.40
CA CYS A 259 4.31 -1.51 -18.60
C CYS A 259 4.65 -2.66 -19.54
N TYR A 260 5.94 -2.87 -19.81
CA TYR A 260 6.39 -3.93 -20.70
C TYR A 260 5.90 -5.31 -20.23
N TYR A 261 6.12 -5.65 -18.97
CA TYR A 261 5.69 -6.95 -18.42
C TYR A 261 4.17 -7.08 -18.34
N ALA A 262 3.45 -6.02 -17.98
CA ALA A 262 2.00 -6.04 -17.91
C ALA A 262 1.35 -6.31 -19.27
N PHE A 263 1.81 -5.62 -20.30
CA PHE A 263 1.30 -5.79 -21.67
C PHE A 263 1.74 -7.11 -22.30
N LYS A 264 2.99 -7.52 -22.09
CA LYS A 264 3.49 -8.84 -22.52
C LYS A 264 2.62 -9.96 -21.95
N HIS A 265 2.19 -9.85 -20.69
CA HIS A 265 1.37 -10.88 -20.05
C HIS A 265 -0.04 -11.01 -20.67
N VAL A 266 -0.58 -9.95 -21.27
CA VAL A 266 -1.83 -10.00 -22.03
C VAL A 266 -1.60 -10.30 -23.53
N GLY A 267 -0.37 -10.64 -23.93
CA GLY A 267 -0.02 -11.00 -25.29
C GLY A 267 0.15 -9.79 -26.22
N ILE A 268 0.54 -8.64 -25.69
CA ILE A 268 0.85 -7.42 -26.45
C ILE A 268 2.33 -7.11 -26.24
N GLU A 269 3.14 -7.13 -27.31
CA GLU A 269 4.55 -6.77 -27.25
C GLU A 269 4.71 -5.28 -27.51
N LEU A 270 5.18 -4.53 -26.49
CA LEU A 270 5.41 -3.09 -26.59
C LEU A 270 6.81 -2.78 -27.13
N GLU A 271 6.88 -1.75 -27.95
CA GLU A 271 8.08 -1.00 -28.29
C GLU A 271 7.93 0.43 -27.78
N PHE A 272 8.97 0.96 -27.13
CA PHE A 272 8.98 2.34 -26.66
C PHE A 272 9.78 3.20 -27.62
N VAL A 273 9.20 4.33 -28.03
CA VAL A 273 9.80 5.30 -28.96
C VAL A 273 9.65 6.70 -28.41
N GLY A 274 10.62 7.57 -28.70
CA GLY A 274 10.68 8.93 -28.14
C GLY A 274 11.28 8.96 -26.74
N GLU A 275 11.35 10.15 -26.14
CA GLU A 275 11.90 10.39 -24.81
C GLU A 275 11.07 11.42 -24.07
N GLY A 276 11.06 11.32 -22.73
CA GLY A 276 10.38 12.28 -21.84
C GLY A 276 8.89 12.38 -22.16
N ILE A 277 8.44 13.61 -22.46
CA ILE A 277 7.01 13.90 -22.75
C ILE A 277 6.52 13.32 -24.07
N ASP A 278 7.44 13.08 -25.02
CA ASP A 278 7.13 12.53 -26.35
C ASP A 278 7.22 11.00 -26.39
N GLU A 279 7.56 10.35 -25.27
CA GLU A 279 7.70 8.90 -25.19
C GLU A 279 6.33 8.20 -25.36
N LYS A 280 6.31 7.16 -26.17
CA LYS A 280 5.12 6.35 -26.48
C LYS A 280 5.42 4.87 -26.40
N GLY A 281 4.47 4.10 -25.89
CA GLY A 281 4.45 2.64 -26.00
C GLY A 281 3.56 2.20 -27.16
N ILE A 282 4.14 1.50 -28.12
CA ILE A 282 3.48 1.08 -29.36
C ILE A 282 3.38 -0.44 -29.36
N ASP A 283 2.21 -0.98 -29.75
CA ASP A 283 2.06 -2.40 -30.04
C ASP A 283 2.81 -2.75 -31.32
N LYS A 284 3.84 -3.57 -31.22
CA LYS A 284 4.67 -3.98 -32.37
C LYS A 284 3.88 -4.68 -33.48
N ALA A 285 2.83 -5.40 -33.12
CA ALA A 285 2.06 -6.16 -34.07
C ALA A 285 1.14 -5.29 -34.92
N THR A 286 0.59 -4.23 -34.36
CA THR A 286 -0.44 -3.39 -35.02
C THR A 286 0.04 -1.97 -35.34
N GLY A 287 1.15 -1.51 -34.76
CA GLY A 287 1.61 -0.13 -34.84
C GLY A 287 0.76 0.87 -34.04
N LYS A 288 -0.23 0.39 -33.26
CA LYS A 288 -1.12 1.25 -32.48
C LYS A 288 -0.39 1.78 -31.25
N VAL A 289 -0.51 3.08 -31.00
CA VAL A 289 -0.03 3.71 -29.76
C VAL A 289 -0.97 3.34 -28.63
N LEU A 290 -0.46 2.64 -27.61
CA LEU A 290 -1.22 2.18 -26.45
C LEU A 290 -0.87 2.93 -25.16
N ILE A 291 0.32 3.52 -25.08
CA ILE A 291 0.77 4.31 -23.95
C ILE A 291 1.26 5.65 -24.44
N GLU A 292 0.86 6.73 -23.76
CA GLU A 292 1.35 8.08 -23.98
C GLU A 292 1.70 8.73 -22.65
N VAL A 293 2.75 9.55 -22.67
CA VAL A 293 3.09 10.40 -21.53
C VAL A 293 2.22 11.66 -21.56
N SER A 294 1.67 12.04 -20.40
CA SER A 294 0.89 13.27 -20.25
C SER A 294 1.47 14.14 -19.13
N PRO A 295 1.60 15.45 -19.37
CA PRO A 295 2.05 16.40 -18.35
C PRO A 295 1.12 16.45 -17.14
N ASP A 296 -0.15 16.12 -17.28
CA ASP A 296 -1.14 16.11 -16.18
C ASP A 296 -0.79 15.11 -15.05
N PHE A 297 0.11 14.14 -15.34
CA PHE A 297 0.57 13.17 -14.37
C PHE A 297 1.95 13.47 -13.80
N TYR A 298 2.53 14.64 -14.09
CA TYR A 298 3.74 15.13 -13.44
C TYR A 298 3.39 15.80 -12.12
N ARG A 299 4.17 15.53 -11.07
CA ARG A 299 4.01 16.18 -9.77
C ARG A 299 4.82 17.47 -9.72
N PRO A 300 4.47 18.43 -8.84
CA PRO A 300 5.27 19.64 -8.59
C PRO A 300 6.72 19.31 -8.20
N THR A 301 6.88 18.24 -7.40
CA THR A 301 8.17 17.62 -7.10
C THR A 301 8.01 16.11 -7.26
N ASP A 302 8.94 15.45 -7.94
CA ASP A 302 8.89 14.01 -8.14
C ASP A 302 10.20 13.36 -7.70
N VAL A 303 10.06 12.19 -7.08
CA VAL A 303 11.19 11.35 -6.67
C VAL A 303 11.55 10.43 -7.81
N VAL A 304 12.76 10.56 -8.34
CA VAL A 304 13.20 9.85 -9.55
C VAL A 304 13.74 8.46 -9.21
N ASN A 305 14.38 8.31 -8.04
CA ASN A 305 15.17 7.12 -7.72
C ASN A 305 14.92 6.66 -6.26
N LEU A 306 14.19 5.57 -6.09
CA LEU A 306 14.06 4.89 -4.81
C LEU A 306 14.57 3.45 -4.95
N TRP A 307 15.67 3.15 -4.26
CA TRP A 307 16.33 1.84 -4.26
C TRP A 307 16.73 1.45 -2.85
N GLY A 308 16.03 0.50 -2.24
CA GLY A 308 16.24 0.12 -0.86
C GLY A 308 17.35 -0.93 -0.69
N ASP A 309 18.08 -0.84 0.43
CA ASP A 309 19.01 -1.87 0.88
C ASP A 309 18.36 -2.71 2.01
N PRO A 310 17.88 -3.93 1.73
CA PRO A 310 17.25 -4.80 2.72
C PRO A 310 18.24 -5.59 3.57
N THR A 311 19.53 -5.30 3.54
CA THR A 311 20.58 -6.11 4.18
C THR A 311 20.33 -6.32 5.67
N LYS A 312 19.94 -5.27 6.40
CA LYS A 312 19.64 -5.36 7.83
C LYS A 312 18.42 -6.26 8.09
N ALA A 313 17.33 -6.09 7.35
CA ALA A 313 16.13 -6.91 7.49
C ALA A 313 16.41 -8.38 7.17
N LYS A 314 17.17 -8.67 6.12
CA LYS A 314 17.59 -10.04 5.78
C LYS A 314 18.43 -10.67 6.87
N ALA A 315 19.43 -9.94 7.38
CA ALA A 315 20.38 -10.47 8.35
C ALA A 315 19.76 -10.68 9.74
N LYS A 316 18.97 -9.70 10.24
CA LYS A 316 18.42 -9.74 11.60
C LYS A 316 17.08 -10.49 11.69
N LEU A 317 16.24 -10.36 10.69
CA LEU A 317 14.89 -10.95 10.71
C LEU A 317 14.83 -12.31 10.01
N GLY A 318 15.84 -12.68 9.22
CA GLY A 318 15.79 -13.84 8.34
C GLY A 318 14.76 -13.69 7.22
N TRP A 319 14.33 -12.45 6.95
CA TRP A 319 13.29 -12.17 5.94
C TRP A 319 13.83 -12.32 4.51
N ASN A 320 13.05 -12.94 3.65
CA ASN A 320 13.35 -13.03 2.22
C ASN A 320 12.45 -12.06 1.44
N PRO A 321 12.97 -10.93 0.96
CA PRO A 321 12.18 -9.94 0.21
C PRO A 321 11.78 -10.39 -1.21
N ASN A 322 12.42 -11.44 -1.74
CA ASN A 322 12.28 -11.87 -3.12
C ASN A 322 11.61 -13.26 -3.21
N LYS A 323 10.64 -13.57 -2.32
CA LYS A 323 9.81 -14.76 -2.45
C LYS A 323 9.00 -14.72 -3.73
N THR A 324 8.46 -13.53 -4.06
CA THR A 324 7.75 -13.24 -5.29
C THR A 324 8.63 -12.35 -6.16
N SER A 325 8.95 -12.80 -7.38
CA SER A 325 9.72 -12.01 -8.33
C SER A 325 8.89 -10.85 -8.90
N PHE A 326 9.56 -9.83 -9.45
CA PHE A 326 8.89 -8.70 -10.09
C PHE A 326 7.95 -9.14 -11.23
N GLU A 327 8.39 -10.05 -12.11
CA GLU A 327 7.57 -10.55 -13.21
C GLU A 327 6.35 -11.33 -12.69
N GLU A 328 6.51 -12.15 -11.65
CA GLU A 328 5.38 -12.87 -11.04
C GLU A 328 4.40 -11.91 -10.34
N LEU A 329 4.87 -10.86 -9.67
CA LEU A 329 4.04 -9.81 -9.09
C LEU A 329 3.15 -9.15 -10.17
N VAL A 330 3.75 -8.71 -11.28
CA VAL A 330 3.01 -8.09 -12.38
C VAL A 330 1.97 -9.07 -12.95
N LYS A 331 2.33 -10.32 -13.12
CA LYS A 331 1.43 -11.39 -13.59
C LYS A 331 0.25 -11.62 -12.65
N ILE A 332 0.48 -11.69 -11.34
CA ILE A 332 -0.59 -11.81 -10.33
C ILE A 332 -1.58 -10.67 -10.47
N MET A 333 -1.09 -9.42 -10.56
CA MET A 333 -1.92 -8.23 -10.68
C MET A 333 -2.72 -8.22 -11.98
N VAL A 334 -2.08 -8.52 -13.12
CA VAL A 334 -2.75 -8.55 -14.43
C VAL A 334 -3.82 -9.63 -14.50
N ASN A 335 -3.56 -10.84 -13.96
CA ASN A 335 -4.54 -11.92 -13.96
C ASN A 335 -5.78 -11.55 -13.15
N SER A 336 -5.60 -10.93 -11.99
CA SER A 336 -6.70 -10.43 -11.18
C SER A 336 -7.52 -9.37 -11.93
N ASP A 337 -6.85 -8.45 -12.62
CA ASP A 337 -7.53 -7.39 -13.36
C ASP A 337 -8.23 -7.89 -14.62
N LEU A 338 -7.69 -8.89 -15.31
CA LEU A 338 -8.38 -9.57 -16.41
C LEU A 338 -9.70 -10.19 -15.95
N ALA A 339 -9.70 -10.87 -14.81
CA ALA A 339 -10.90 -11.47 -14.23
C ALA A 339 -11.92 -10.38 -13.81
N LYS A 340 -11.45 -9.31 -13.15
CA LYS A 340 -12.29 -8.17 -12.75
C LYS A 340 -12.96 -7.53 -13.96
N VAL A 341 -12.21 -7.16 -14.99
CA VAL A 341 -12.71 -6.50 -16.18
C VAL A 341 -13.68 -7.40 -16.97
N ALA A 342 -13.45 -8.72 -16.98
CA ALA A 342 -14.39 -9.68 -17.57
C ALA A 342 -15.72 -9.72 -16.81
N ALA A 343 -15.68 -9.74 -15.48
CA ALA A 343 -16.87 -9.74 -14.62
C ALA A 343 -17.69 -8.44 -14.78
N GLU A 344 -17.04 -7.28 -14.84
CA GLU A 344 -17.70 -5.99 -15.13
C GLU A 344 -18.44 -6.01 -16.47
N GLY A 345 -17.85 -6.61 -17.50
CA GLY A 345 -18.48 -6.76 -18.82
C GLY A 345 -19.68 -7.70 -18.81
N ALA A 346 -19.61 -8.78 -18.04
CA ALA A 346 -20.74 -9.70 -17.87
C ALA A 346 -21.91 -9.04 -17.14
N ALA A 347 -21.63 -8.32 -16.06
CA ALA A 347 -22.63 -7.57 -15.29
C ALA A 347 -23.30 -6.46 -16.12
N ALA A 348 -22.55 -5.76 -16.97
CA ALA A 348 -23.09 -4.76 -17.89
C ALA A 348 -24.05 -5.39 -18.90
N LYS A 349 -23.70 -6.53 -19.51
CA LYS A 349 -24.59 -7.27 -20.43
C LYS A 349 -25.89 -7.71 -19.77
N VAL A 350 -25.81 -8.22 -18.54
CA VAL A 350 -27.03 -8.62 -17.77
C VAL A 350 -27.93 -7.43 -17.52
N ARG A 351 -27.39 -6.27 -17.15
CA ARG A 351 -28.16 -5.04 -16.95
C ARG A 351 -28.85 -4.56 -18.25
N THR A 352 -28.12 -4.59 -19.36
CA THR A 352 -28.67 -4.22 -20.67
C THR A 352 -29.81 -5.16 -21.07
N ASN A 353 -29.62 -6.46 -20.96
CA ASN A 353 -30.64 -7.45 -21.26
C ASN A 353 -31.86 -7.29 -20.34
N LEU A 354 -31.65 -7.05 -19.04
CA LEU A 354 -32.77 -6.81 -18.10
C LEU A 354 -33.56 -5.54 -18.45
N ALA A 355 -32.89 -4.45 -18.84
CA ALA A 355 -33.52 -3.24 -19.28
C ALA A 355 -34.38 -3.47 -20.54
N GLU A 356 -33.86 -4.19 -21.54
CA GLU A 356 -34.59 -4.58 -22.73
C GLU A 356 -35.80 -5.48 -22.43
N TYR A 357 -35.68 -6.42 -21.47
CA TYR A 357 -36.82 -7.27 -21.07
C TYR A 357 -37.88 -6.51 -20.31
N LEU A 358 -37.49 -5.52 -19.48
CA LEU A 358 -38.45 -4.61 -18.82
C LEU A 358 -39.18 -3.73 -19.82
N GLU A 359 -38.47 -3.14 -20.81
CA GLU A 359 -39.07 -2.35 -21.88
C GLU A 359 -40.06 -3.17 -22.75
N LYS A 360 -39.71 -4.44 -23.00
CA LYS A 360 -40.58 -5.37 -23.77
C LYS A 360 -41.68 -6.00 -22.93
N GLY A 361 -41.79 -5.70 -21.63
CA GLY A 361 -42.78 -6.26 -20.71
C GLY A 361 -42.68 -7.77 -20.47
N ILE A 362 -41.51 -8.35 -20.72
CA ILE A 362 -41.22 -9.80 -20.55
C ILE A 362 -41.00 -10.14 -19.08
N VAL A 363 -40.51 -9.18 -18.30
CA VAL A 363 -40.32 -9.28 -16.84
C VAL A 363 -41.00 -8.08 -16.19
N LYS A 364 -41.70 -8.31 -15.06
CA LYS A 364 -42.33 -7.27 -14.25
C LYS A 364 -41.48 -6.92 -13.03
#